data_a9e199413e5e3da4f91c30bc60328668
#
_entry.id   a9e199413e5e3da4f91c30bc60328668
#
_cell.length_a   1.000
_cell.length_b   1.000
_cell.length_c   1.000
_cell.angle_alpha   90.00
_cell.angle_beta   90.00
_cell.angle_gamma   90.00
#
_symmetry.space_group_name_H-M   'P 1'
#
loop_
_entity.id
_entity.type
_entity.pdbx_description
1 polymer ?
#
loop_
_entity_poly.entity_id
_entity_poly.type
_entity_poly.pdbx_seq_one_letter_code
_entity_poly.pdbx_strand_id
1 'polypeptide(L)'
;VRVNLPIYDVETKLREDQYLISRTDTKGRIVYANPAFVEVSGFERDELIGKAHNLVRHPDMPPQAYEDLWRTLQAGQSWLGVVKNRRKDGGFYWVLANATPIYEDGEVVAYSSVRVKASDEQIEAAEAAYAQLRAGTLRGRRLWRGQVVPTGWRRVLAAAAFPLRGGLSARMLRQSLLAALAVAGAGAA
;
A
#
# COMPACT_ATOMS: atom_id res chain seq x y z
N VAL A 1 6.74 15.75 -10.66
CA VAL A 1 5.76 15.17 -9.71
C VAL A 1 4.75 16.25 -9.36
N ARG A 2 3.43 15.93 -9.42
CA ARG A 2 2.37 16.89 -9.06
C ARG A 2 2.45 17.20 -7.56
N VAL A 3 2.46 18.49 -7.21
CA VAL A 3 2.36 19.00 -5.83
C VAL A 3 1.00 19.66 -5.70
N ASN A 4 0.16 19.14 -4.81
CA ASN A 4 -1.18 19.67 -4.55
C ASN A 4 -1.13 20.58 -3.32
N LEU A 5 -1.50 21.84 -3.49
CA LEU A 5 -1.55 22.88 -2.45
C LEU A 5 -2.94 23.54 -2.46
N PRO A 6 -3.36 24.23 -1.38
CA PRO A 6 -2.69 24.27 -0.08
C PRO A 6 -2.79 22.97 0.69
N ILE A 7 -2.00 22.80 1.76
CA ILE A 7 -2.13 21.74 2.75
C ILE A 7 -2.25 22.36 4.14
N TYR A 8 -3.08 21.72 4.98
CA TYR A 8 -3.29 22.10 6.37
C TYR A 8 -3.16 20.87 7.25
N ASP A 9 -2.72 21.04 8.47
CA ASP A 9 -2.59 19.96 9.44
C ASP A 9 -3.95 19.64 10.11
N VAL A 10 -4.92 19.29 9.28
CA VAL A 10 -6.27 18.91 9.69
C VAL A 10 -6.59 17.52 9.16
N GLU A 11 -6.62 16.54 10.05
CA GLU A 11 -6.90 15.16 9.71
C GLU A 11 -8.41 14.87 9.72
N THR A 12 -8.89 14.20 8.67
CA THR A 12 -10.19 13.53 8.65
C THR A 12 -9.97 12.03 8.92
N LYS A 13 -10.34 11.56 10.11
CA LYS A 13 -10.23 10.13 10.46
C LYS A 13 -11.37 9.34 9.83
N LEU A 14 -11.03 8.21 9.20
CA LEU A 14 -12.02 7.26 8.70
C LEU A 14 -12.70 6.51 9.85
N ARG A 15 -13.96 6.13 9.64
CA ARG A 15 -14.65 5.16 10.53
C ARG A 15 -14.17 3.75 10.22
N GLU A 16 -14.33 2.82 11.18
CA GLU A 16 -13.91 1.42 11.03
C GLU A 16 -14.68 0.67 9.92
N ASP A 17 -15.92 1.06 9.68
CA ASP A 17 -16.81 0.47 8.67
C ASP A 17 -16.73 1.17 7.30
N GLN A 18 -15.85 2.15 7.13
CA GLN A 18 -15.80 2.99 5.94
C GLN A 18 -14.79 2.47 4.92
N TYR A 19 -15.28 2.15 3.71
CA TYR A 19 -14.48 1.70 2.58
C TYR A 19 -14.46 2.75 1.49
N LEU A 20 -13.27 3.24 1.14
CA LEU A 20 -13.11 4.16 0.02
C LEU A 20 -12.68 3.36 -1.22
N ILE A 21 -13.57 3.31 -2.22
CA ILE A 21 -13.35 2.50 -3.42
C ILE A 21 -13.22 3.41 -4.64
N SER A 22 -12.16 3.20 -5.42
CA SER A 22 -12.03 3.81 -6.74
C SER A 22 -11.51 2.80 -7.76
N ARG A 23 -11.83 3.04 -9.04
CA ARG A 23 -11.20 2.37 -10.18
C ARG A 23 -10.57 3.40 -11.09
N THR A 24 -9.48 3.02 -11.73
CA THR A 24 -8.82 3.84 -12.74
C THR A 24 -8.67 3.05 -14.03
N ASP A 25 -8.55 3.74 -15.15
CA ASP A 25 -8.02 3.17 -16.37
C ASP A 25 -6.54 2.79 -16.21
N THR A 26 -5.93 2.20 -17.23
CA THR A 26 -4.51 1.82 -17.24
C THR A 26 -3.57 3.02 -17.19
N LYS A 27 -4.06 4.24 -17.47
CA LYS A 27 -3.31 5.51 -17.37
C LYS A 27 -3.46 6.17 -15.99
N GLY A 28 -4.20 5.53 -15.05
CA GLY A 28 -4.44 6.06 -13.71
C GLY A 28 -5.47 7.18 -13.63
N ARG A 29 -6.37 7.31 -14.62
CA ARG A 29 -7.51 8.23 -14.57
C ARG A 29 -8.67 7.55 -13.87
N ILE A 30 -9.31 8.26 -12.95
CA ILE A 30 -10.44 7.74 -12.16
C ILE A 30 -11.64 7.54 -13.09
N VAL A 31 -12.14 6.31 -13.17
CA VAL A 31 -13.36 5.95 -13.90
C VAL A 31 -14.52 5.61 -12.96
N TYR A 32 -14.22 5.35 -11.69
CA TYR A 32 -15.21 5.10 -10.65
C TYR A 32 -14.74 5.60 -9.31
N ALA A 33 -15.64 6.18 -8.53
CA ALA A 33 -15.47 6.60 -7.14
C ALA A 33 -16.77 6.30 -6.38
N ASN A 34 -16.70 5.58 -5.25
CA ASN A 34 -17.88 5.36 -4.42
C ASN A 34 -18.21 6.61 -3.58
N PRO A 35 -19.45 6.72 -3.06
CA PRO A 35 -19.88 7.88 -2.26
C PRO A 35 -18.94 8.19 -1.08
N ALA A 36 -18.44 7.17 -0.38
CA ALA A 36 -17.52 7.36 0.74
C ALA A 36 -16.18 7.99 0.30
N PHE A 37 -15.65 7.65 -0.88
CA PHE A 37 -14.45 8.30 -1.39
C PHE A 37 -14.70 9.76 -1.79
N VAL A 38 -15.85 10.07 -2.38
CA VAL A 38 -16.29 11.44 -2.67
C VAL A 38 -16.34 12.25 -1.38
N GLU A 39 -17.09 11.77 -0.38
CA GLU A 39 -17.26 12.41 0.93
C GLU A 39 -15.92 12.70 1.63
N VAL A 40 -15.08 11.66 1.81
CA VAL A 40 -13.81 11.78 2.56
C VAL A 40 -12.81 12.64 1.81
N SER A 41 -12.74 12.55 0.49
CA SER A 41 -11.81 13.37 -0.30
C SER A 41 -12.23 14.83 -0.39
N GLY A 42 -13.51 15.14 -0.18
CA GLY A 42 -14.07 16.48 -0.29
C GLY A 42 -14.20 17.00 -1.72
N PHE A 43 -13.95 16.15 -2.72
CA PHE A 43 -14.16 16.46 -4.13
C PHE A 43 -15.54 16.00 -4.55
N GLU A 44 -16.19 16.77 -5.43
CA GLU A 44 -17.40 16.31 -6.11
C GLU A 44 -17.07 15.16 -7.07
N ARG A 45 -18.07 14.31 -7.35
CA ARG A 45 -17.88 13.16 -8.25
C ARG A 45 -17.34 13.58 -9.63
N ASP A 46 -17.87 14.65 -10.19
CA ASP A 46 -17.50 15.16 -11.51
C ASP A 46 -16.09 15.76 -11.54
N GLU A 47 -15.59 16.19 -10.37
CA GLU A 47 -14.21 16.64 -10.22
C GLU A 47 -13.20 15.47 -10.15
N LEU A 48 -13.67 14.27 -9.78
CA LEU A 48 -12.85 13.06 -9.68
C LEU A 48 -12.82 12.29 -11.01
N ILE A 49 -13.98 12.06 -11.63
CA ILE A 49 -14.08 11.22 -12.83
C ILE A 49 -13.29 11.83 -14.00
N GLY A 50 -12.51 10.99 -14.68
CA GLY A 50 -11.64 11.39 -15.78
C GLY A 50 -10.33 12.08 -15.36
N LYS A 51 -10.17 12.42 -14.08
CA LYS A 51 -8.93 13.04 -13.58
C LYS A 51 -7.92 11.99 -13.14
N ALA A 52 -6.64 12.33 -13.24
CA ALA A 52 -5.58 11.48 -12.73
C ALA A 52 -5.70 11.31 -11.21
N HIS A 53 -5.55 10.08 -10.71
CA HIS A 53 -5.72 9.75 -9.29
C HIS A 53 -4.75 10.52 -8.36
N ASN A 54 -3.67 11.06 -8.91
CA ASN A 54 -2.74 11.92 -8.17
C ASN A 54 -3.35 13.26 -7.70
N LEU A 55 -4.62 13.53 -8.05
CA LEU A 55 -5.39 14.67 -7.54
C LEU A 55 -5.46 14.68 -6.01
N VAL A 56 -5.62 13.49 -5.40
CA VAL A 56 -5.69 13.33 -3.94
C VAL A 56 -4.31 13.05 -3.30
N ARG A 57 -3.22 13.15 -4.04
CA ARG A 57 -1.89 12.89 -3.49
C ARG A 57 -1.49 13.98 -2.50
N HIS A 58 -1.09 13.58 -1.28
CA HIS A 58 -0.48 14.49 -0.33
C HIS A 58 1.00 14.71 -0.65
N PRO A 59 1.53 15.96 -0.54
CA PRO A 59 2.94 16.26 -0.82
C PRO A 59 3.94 15.49 0.05
N ASP A 60 3.57 15.12 1.28
CA ASP A 60 4.42 14.35 2.20
C ASP A 60 4.66 12.92 1.74
N MET A 61 3.87 12.41 0.80
CA MET A 61 4.09 11.07 0.26
C MET A 61 5.34 11.03 -0.62
N PRO A 62 6.33 10.18 -0.30
CA PRO A 62 7.56 10.12 -1.07
C PRO A 62 7.29 9.60 -2.49
N PRO A 63 7.99 10.12 -3.52
CA PRO A 63 7.88 9.63 -4.89
C PRO A 63 8.06 8.12 -5.01
N GLN A 64 8.98 7.56 -4.23
CA GLN A 64 9.32 6.13 -4.20
C GLN A 64 8.12 5.23 -3.84
N ALA A 65 7.15 5.73 -3.05
CA ALA A 65 5.94 4.97 -2.73
C ALA A 65 5.06 4.76 -3.97
N TYR A 66 4.97 5.77 -4.83
CA TYR A 66 4.20 5.66 -6.08
C TYR A 66 4.97 4.90 -7.17
N GLU A 67 6.29 5.01 -7.23
CA GLU A 67 7.13 4.19 -8.09
C GLU A 67 6.98 2.71 -7.77
N ASP A 68 6.99 2.36 -6.48
CA ASP A 68 6.76 1.00 -6.00
C ASP A 68 5.34 0.51 -6.32
N LEU A 69 4.33 1.37 -6.13
CA LEU A 69 2.93 1.07 -6.47
C LEU A 69 2.79 0.74 -7.96
N TRP A 70 3.23 1.63 -8.84
CA TRP A 70 3.10 1.45 -10.28
C TRP A 70 3.89 0.26 -10.80
N ARG A 71 5.14 0.07 -10.33
CA ARG A 71 5.94 -1.11 -10.67
C ARG A 71 5.23 -2.40 -10.28
N THR A 72 4.59 -2.43 -9.10
CA THR A 72 3.86 -3.61 -8.60
C THR A 72 2.62 -3.89 -9.45
N LEU A 73 1.80 -2.88 -9.72
CA LEU A 73 0.59 -3.01 -10.52
C LEU A 73 0.87 -3.40 -11.98
N GLN A 74 1.89 -2.81 -12.59
CA GLN A 74 2.32 -3.14 -13.96
C GLN A 74 2.91 -4.56 -14.07
N ALA A 75 3.46 -5.09 -12.97
CA ALA A 75 3.87 -6.50 -12.88
C ALA A 75 2.69 -7.44 -12.60
N GLY A 76 1.44 -6.97 -12.69
CA GLY A 76 0.24 -7.77 -12.47
C GLY A 76 0.00 -8.16 -11.02
N GLN A 77 0.58 -7.44 -10.06
CA GLN A 77 0.56 -7.82 -8.65
C GLN A 77 -0.19 -6.79 -7.81
N SER A 78 -0.72 -7.26 -6.66
CA SER A 78 -1.38 -6.39 -5.69
C SER A 78 -0.37 -5.63 -4.85
N TRP A 79 -0.68 -4.37 -4.56
CA TRP A 79 0.07 -3.47 -3.70
C TRP A 79 -0.75 -3.14 -2.45
N LEU A 80 -0.13 -3.23 -1.27
CA LEU A 80 -0.76 -2.91 0.01
C LEU A 80 0.14 -1.97 0.82
N GLY A 81 -0.29 -0.74 1.04
CA GLY A 81 0.51 0.23 1.78
C GLY A 81 -0.31 1.32 2.44
N VAL A 82 0.30 1.97 3.43
CA VAL A 82 -0.29 3.14 4.10
C VAL A 82 -0.08 4.38 3.25
N VAL A 83 -1.14 5.15 3.04
CA VAL A 83 -1.12 6.32 2.16
C VAL A 83 -1.73 7.53 2.86
N LYS A 84 -1.01 8.65 2.86
CA LYS A 84 -1.52 9.97 3.22
C LYS A 84 -2.13 10.61 1.97
N ASN A 85 -3.40 10.93 2.01
CA ASN A 85 -4.10 11.61 0.94
C ASN A 85 -4.47 13.03 1.35
N ARG A 86 -4.48 13.94 0.38
CA ARG A 86 -4.95 15.31 0.55
C ARG A 86 -6.42 15.42 0.20
N ARG A 87 -7.17 16.16 0.98
CA ARG A 87 -8.55 16.58 0.72
C ARG A 87 -8.58 17.82 -0.19
N LYS A 88 -9.72 18.07 -0.81
CA LYS A 88 -9.95 19.28 -1.61
C LYS A 88 -9.72 20.57 -0.82
N ASP A 89 -10.16 20.60 0.43
CA ASP A 89 -10.02 21.73 1.35
C ASP A 89 -8.57 21.97 1.85
N GLY A 90 -7.65 21.04 1.57
CA GLY A 90 -6.26 21.11 2.00
C GLY A 90 -5.96 20.28 3.25
N GLY A 91 -6.95 19.75 3.94
CA GLY A 91 -6.78 18.75 4.99
C GLY A 91 -6.28 17.42 4.43
N PHE A 92 -6.15 16.42 5.27
CA PHE A 92 -5.65 15.10 4.87
C PHE A 92 -6.40 13.96 5.57
N TYR A 93 -6.16 12.74 5.07
CA TYR A 93 -6.61 11.49 5.69
C TYR A 93 -5.61 10.37 5.40
N TRP A 94 -5.46 9.47 6.39
CA TRP A 94 -4.65 8.28 6.25
C TRP A 94 -5.50 7.06 5.94
N VAL A 95 -4.98 6.19 5.09
CA VAL A 95 -5.63 4.95 4.70
C VAL A 95 -4.63 3.82 4.58
N LEU A 96 -5.06 2.59 4.85
CA LEU A 96 -4.43 1.39 4.36
C LEU A 96 -5.06 1.07 3.00
N ALA A 97 -4.28 1.24 1.94
CA ALA A 97 -4.72 1.09 0.56
C ALA A 97 -4.30 -0.26 -0.02
N ASN A 98 -5.27 -1.02 -0.51
CA ASN A 98 -5.04 -2.20 -1.34
C ASN A 98 -5.37 -1.85 -2.79
N ALA A 99 -4.37 -1.87 -3.67
CA ALA A 99 -4.53 -1.64 -5.09
C ALA A 99 -4.24 -2.92 -5.87
N THR A 100 -5.12 -3.27 -6.81
CA THR A 100 -5.06 -4.50 -7.59
C THR A 100 -5.33 -4.24 -9.07
N PRO A 101 -4.66 -4.94 -10.00
CA PRO A 101 -5.02 -4.92 -11.41
C PRO A 101 -6.34 -5.66 -11.64
N ILE A 102 -7.12 -5.19 -12.61
CA ILE A 102 -8.33 -5.86 -13.12
C ILE A 102 -7.97 -6.41 -14.49
N TYR A 103 -8.30 -7.67 -14.71
CA TYR A 103 -8.01 -8.38 -15.94
C TYR A 103 -9.29 -8.64 -16.74
N GLU A 104 -9.20 -8.48 -18.06
CA GLU A 104 -10.16 -8.98 -19.03
C GLU A 104 -9.36 -9.70 -20.14
N ASP A 105 -9.75 -10.89 -20.49
CA ASP A 105 -9.08 -11.72 -21.51
C ASP A 105 -7.56 -11.89 -21.31
N GLY A 106 -7.12 -11.90 -20.06
CA GLY A 106 -5.70 -12.05 -19.68
C GLY A 106 -4.89 -10.74 -19.67
N GLU A 107 -5.46 -9.64 -20.12
CA GLU A 107 -4.83 -8.32 -20.17
C GLU A 107 -5.30 -7.43 -19.02
N VAL A 108 -4.41 -6.56 -18.52
CA VAL A 108 -4.78 -5.57 -17.49
C VAL A 108 -5.52 -4.42 -18.16
N VAL A 109 -6.81 -4.28 -17.83
CA VAL A 109 -7.68 -3.23 -18.42
C VAL A 109 -7.91 -2.05 -17.47
N ALA A 110 -7.72 -2.25 -16.17
CA ALA A 110 -7.98 -1.23 -15.15
C ALA A 110 -7.25 -1.56 -13.84
N TYR A 111 -7.30 -0.62 -12.90
CA TYR A 111 -6.86 -0.86 -11.52
C TYR A 111 -7.99 -0.52 -10.55
N SER A 112 -8.16 -1.37 -9.53
CA SER A 112 -9.08 -1.13 -8.42
C SER A 112 -8.30 -0.79 -7.17
N SER A 113 -8.79 0.14 -6.36
CA SER A 113 -8.22 0.41 -5.05
C SER A 113 -9.33 0.45 -4.00
N VAL A 114 -9.18 -0.39 -2.98
CA VAL A 114 -9.99 -0.41 -1.77
C VAL A 114 -9.13 0.11 -0.62
N ARG A 115 -9.66 1.08 0.10
CA ARG A 115 -8.96 1.75 1.20
C ARG A 115 -9.80 1.67 2.45
N VAL A 116 -9.16 1.35 3.55
CA VAL A 116 -9.75 1.29 4.88
C VAL A 116 -8.97 2.19 5.83
N LYS A 117 -9.50 2.40 7.02
CA LYS A 117 -8.77 3.07 8.09
C LYS A 117 -7.45 2.37 8.36
N ALA A 118 -6.37 3.12 8.40
CA ALA A 118 -5.08 2.63 8.91
C ALA A 118 -5.05 2.73 10.44
N SER A 119 -4.39 1.80 11.14
CA SER A 119 -4.18 1.92 12.58
C SER A 119 -3.15 2.99 12.89
N ASP A 120 -3.18 3.52 14.12
CA ASP A 120 -2.23 4.56 14.55
C ASP A 120 -0.78 4.03 14.47
N GLU A 121 -0.52 2.75 14.82
CA GLU A 121 0.81 2.13 14.68
C GLU A 121 1.26 2.04 13.21
N GLN A 122 0.32 1.75 12.30
CA GLN A 122 0.63 1.71 10.87
C GLN A 122 0.97 3.11 10.34
N ILE A 123 0.25 4.13 10.80
CA ILE A 123 0.50 5.53 10.44
C ILE A 123 1.87 5.97 10.93
N GLU A 124 2.18 5.79 12.22
CA GLU A 124 3.46 6.15 12.81
C GLU A 124 4.64 5.48 12.09
N ALA A 125 4.54 4.17 11.83
CA ALA A 125 5.57 3.43 11.11
C ALA A 125 5.76 3.94 9.68
N ALA A 126 4.67 4.26 8.98
CA ALA A 126 4.71 4.79 7.62
C ALA A 126 5.29 6.21 7.59
N GLU A 127 4.88 7.07 8.50
CA GLU A 127 5.36 8.46 8.60
C GLU A 127 6.87 8.53 8.82
N ALA A 128 7.37 7.73 9.78
CA ALA A 128 8.80 7.62 10.05
C ALA A 128 9.59 7.12 8.83
N ALA A 129 9.08 6.09 8.15
CA ALA A 129 9.73 5.54 6.96
C ALA A 129 9.70 6.53 5.77
N TYR A 130 8.58 7.22 5.57
CA TYR A 130 8.42 8.20 4.48
C TYR A 130 9.26 9.46 4.71
N ALA A 131 9.43 9.89 5.96
CA ALA A 131 10.36 10.95 6.30
C ALA A 131 11.81 10.57 5.95
N GLN A 132 12.24 9.34 6.28
CA GLN A 132 13.56 8.83 5.92
C GLN A 132 13.75 8.70 4.40
N LEU A 133 12.71 8.28 3.67
CA LEU A 133 12.75 8.21 2.20
C LEU A 133 12.91 9.59 1.57
N ARG A 134 12.17 10.60 2.04
CA ARG A 134 12.31 11.99 1.57
C ARG A 134 13.69 12.56 1.86
N ALA A 135 14.24 12.25 3.03
CA ALA A 135 15.57 12.69 3.43
C ALA A 135 16.72 11.88 2.80
N GLY A 136 16.42 10.78 2.07
CA GLY A 136 17.45 9.88 1.53
C GLY A 136 18.24 9.11 2.59
N THR A 137 17.70 8.99 3.80
CA THR A 137 18.38 8.38 4.96
C THR A 137 17.92 6.95 5.27
N LEU A 138 16.96 6.40 4.52
CA LEU A 138 16.47 5.03 4.71
C LEU A 138 17.58 4.03 4.30
N ARG A 139 18.35 3.54 5.30
CA ARG A 139 19.46 2.60 5.08
C ARG A 139 19.07 1.15 5.37
N GLY A 140 19.49 0.22 4.53
CA GLY A 140 19.26 -1.22 4.72
C GLY A 140 17.80 -1.64 4.63
N ARG A 141 16.94 -0.79 4.11
CA ARG A 141 15.50 -1.04 3.88
C ARG A 141 15.08 -0.46 2.53
N ARG A 142 13.98 -0.96 1.98
CA ARG A 142 13.34 -0.44 0.76
C ARG A 142 11.84 -0.62 0.83
N LEU A 143 11.12 0.09 -0.02
CA LEU A 143 9.71 -0.21 -0.29
C LEU A 143 9.60 -1.40 -1.26
N TRP A 144 8.72 -2.31 -0.92
CA TRP A 144 8.38 -3.47 -1.73
C TRP A 144 6.92 -3.81 -1.54
N ARG A 145 6.12 -3.61 -2.60
CA ARG A 145 4.65 -3.81 -2.57
C ARG A 145 3.95 -3.06 -1.44
N GLY A 146 4.40 -1.83 -1.18
CA GLY A 146 3.84 -0.96 -0.14
C GLY A 146 4.42 -1.16 1.26
N GLN A 147 5.23 -2.20 1.46
CA GLN A 147 5.82 -2.52 2.75
C GLN A 147 7.28 -2.08 2.82
N VAL A 148 7.71 -1.63 3.99
CA VAL A 148 9.13 -1.35 4.26
C VAL A 148 9.83 -2.64 4.65
N VAL A 149 10.63 -3.20 3.73
CA VAL A 149 11.33 -4.48 3.91
C VAL A 149 12.84 -4.29 4.03
N PRO A 150 13.54 -5.14 4.77
CA PRO A 150 15.01 -5.15 4.80
C PRO A 150 15.61 -5.42 3.42
N THR A 151 16.81 -4.88 3.16
CA THR A 151 17.61 -5.20 1.98
C THR A 151 18.80 -6.10 2.34
N GLY A 152 19.41 -6.75 1.33
CA GLY A 152 20.61 -7.59 1.50
C GLY A 152 20.38 -8.82 2.40
N TRP A 153 21.42 -9.24 3.12
CA TRP A 153 21.43 -10.43 3.99
C TRP A 153 20.39 -10.38 5.12
N ARG A 154 19.99 -9.18 5.57
CA ARG A 154 18.92 -8.97 6.55
C ARG A 154 17.56 -9.48 6.07
N ARG A 155 17.36 -9.56 4.75
CA ARG A 155 16.16 -10.15 4.14
C ARG A 155 16.09 -11.66 4.40
N VAL A 156 17.22 -12.33 4.34
CA VAL A 156 17.33 -13.78 4.61
C VAL A 156 17.02 -14.05 6.09
N LEU A 157 17.58 -13.25 6.99
CA LEU A 157 17.30 -13.38 8.42
C LEU A 157 15.84 -13.05 8.77
N ALA A 158 15.25 -12.04 8.15
CA ALA A 158 13.84 -11.70 8.36
C ALA A 158 12.91 -12.82 7.84
N ALA A 159 13.23 -13.42 6.70
CA ALA A 159 12.49 -14.55 6.16
C ALA A 159 12.65 -15.81 7.04
N ALA A 160 13.84 -16.07 7.57
CA ALA A 160 14.10 -17.16 8.50
C ALA A 160 13.42 -16.96 9.88
N ALA A 161 13.27 -15.72 10.32
CA ALA A 161 12.59 -15.38 11.58
C ALA A 161 11.06 -15.31 11.46
N PHE A 162 10.50 -15.29 10.24
CA PHE A 162 9.06 -15.22 10.00
C PHE A 162 8.28 -16.37 10.66
N PRO A 163 8.74 -17.64 10.67
CA PRO A 163 8.05 -18.73 11.36
C PRO A 163 8.03 -18.61 12.89
N LEU A 164 8.85 -17.72 13.46
CA LEU A 164 8.99 -17.57 14.92
C LEU A 164 8.04 -16.48 15.49
N ARG A 165 7.42 -15.65 14.62
CA ARG A 165 6.47 -14.60 15.04
C ARG A 165 5.04 -15.05 14.77
N GLY A 166 4.48 -15.70 15.74
CA GLY A 166 3.24 -16.42 15.88
C GLY A 166 1.96 -15.95 15.18
N GLY A 167 1.29 -16.93 14.60
CA GLY A 167 -0.09 -17.00 14.13
C GLY A 167 -0.36 -18.42 13.65
N LEU A 168 -1.65 -18.79 13.48
CA LEU A 168 -2.03 -20.16 13.06
C LEU A 168 -1.34 -20.61 11.77
N SER A 169 -1.20 -19.70 10.79
CA SER A 169 -0.49 -19.93 9.53
C SER A 169 1.01 -20.18 9.73
N ALA A 170 1.65 -19.50 10.68
CA ALA A 170 3.06 -19.71 11.02
C ALA A 170 3.29 -21.06 11.71
N ARG A 171 2.31 -21.53 12.49
CA ARG A 171 2.36 -22.89 13.10
C ARG A 171 2.26 -23.98 12.05
N MET A 172 1.36 -23.85 11.04
CA MET A 172 1.24 -24.80 9.94
C MET A 172 2.48 -24.84 9.07
N LEU A 173 3.07 -23.70 8.72
CA LEU A 173 4.34 -23.64 7.96
C LEU A 173 5.51 -24.30 8.73
N ARG A 174 5.54 -24.11 10.05
CA ARG A 174 6.55 -24.72 10.92
C ARG A 174 6.46 -26.25 10.94
N GLN A 175 5.24 -26.78 11.01
CA GLN A 175 5.02 -28.22 10.96
C GLN A 175 5.38 -28.82 9.60
N SER A 176 5.06 -28.13 8.50
CA SER A 176 5.45 -28.56 7.16
C SER A 176 6.94 -28.54 6.92
N LEU A 177 7.67 -27.53 7.45
CA LEU A 177 9.13 -27.43 7.31
C LEU A 177 9.86 -28.50 8.15
N LEU A 178 9.38 -28.77 9.36
CA LEU A 178 9.94 -29.82 10.24
C LEU A 178 9.67 -31.21 9.66
N ALA A 179 8.52 -31.44 9.07
CA ALA A 179 8.21 -32.69 8.37
C ALA A 179 9.10 -32.89 7.13
N ALA A 180 9.33 -31.84 6.34
CA ALA A 180 10.23 -31.89 5.19
C ALA A 180 11.70 -32.17 5.58
N LEU A 181 12.19 -31.59 6.68
CA LEU A 181 13.53 -31.83 7.19
C LEU A 181 13.68 -33.25 7.78
N ALA A 182 12.64 -33.80 8.42
CA ALA A 182 12.62 -35.16 8.93
C ALA A 182 12.66 -36.19 7.80
N VAL A 183 11.96 -35.96 6.68
CA VAL A 183 11.99 -36.82 5.50
C VAL A 183 13.34 -36.76 4.79
N ALA A 184 13.98 -35.59 4.70
CA ALA A 184 15.30 -35.43 4.11
C ALA A 184 16.41 -36.08 4.95
N GLY A 185 16.27 -36.10 6.29
CA GLY A 185 17.21 -36.75 7.20
C GLY A 185 17.08 -38.29 7.24
N ALA A 186 15.92 -38.84 6.94
CA ALA A 186 15.69 -40.29 6.92
C ALA A 186 16.14 -40.99 5.62
N GLY A 187 16.46 -40.21 4.57
CA GLY A 187 16.95 -40.73 3.28
C GLY A 187 18.46 -40.78 3.14
N ALA A 188 19.26 -40.46 4.19
CA ALA A 188 20.70 -40.39 4.20
C ALA A 188 21.36 -41.41 5.18
N ALA A 189 20.64 -42.50 5.52
CA ALA A 189 21.16 -43.61 6.32
C ALA A 189 21.08 -44.91 5.54
#